data_796e154432eab1c4c30f3e9641180bd6
#
_entry.id   796e154432eab1c4c30f3e9641180bd6
#
_cell.length_a   1.000
_cell.length_b   1.000
_cell.length_c   1.000
_cell.angle_alpha   90.00
_cell.angle_beta   90.00
_cell.angle_gamma   90.00
#
_symmetry.space_group_name_H-M   'P 1'
#
loop_
_entity.id
_entity.type
_entity.pdbx_description
1 polymer ?
#
loop_
_entity_poly.entity_id
_entity_poly.type
_entity_poly.pdbx_seq_one_letter_code
_entity_poly.pdbx_strand_id
1 'polypeptide(L)'
;GAMLDYDEYYKAVRGNVNDVFYYYREQAAVQAKQFQRALDDLAKAIELNPKELTYFSELAVVNIRVGRNEEAIKVLKDALEIDSKYAEAYRLIGVAQLQLKQNKEACASFAKAKELGDPNVDALIEKHCK
;
A
#
# COMPACT_ATOMS: atom_id res chain seq x y z
N GLY A 1 -27.43 9.23 0.41
CA GLY A 1 -27.47 8.46 1.58
C GLY A 1 -26.56 8.98 2.66
N ALA A 2 -26.83 8.58 3.85
CA ALA A 2 -26.00 8.95 4.97
C ALA A 2 -24.59 8.39 4.78
N MET A 3 -23.61 9.24 4.93
CA MET A 3 -22.23 8.77 4.98
C MET A 3 -22.05 7.96 6.26
N LEU A 4 -21.40 6.81 6.12
CA LEU A 4 -21.09 5.98 7.28
C LEU A 4 -20.10 6.72 8.17
N ASP A 5 -20.48 6.96 9.41
CA ASP A 5 -19.58 7.53 10.41
C ASP A 5 -18.85 6.38 11.11
N TYR A 6 -17.62 6.15 10.71
CA TYR A 6 -16.81 5.06 11.25
C TYR A 6 -16.54 5.24 12.75
N ASP A 7 -16.39 6.48 13.20
CA ASP A 7 -16.10 6.74 14.60
C ASP A 7 -17.30 6.45 15.48
N GLU A 8 -18.51 6.85 15.03
CA GLU A 8 -19.74 6.54 15.76
C GLU A 8 -20.00 5.03 15.79
N TYR A 9 -19.79 4.37 14.65
CA TYR A 9 -19.93 2.91 14.60
C TYR A 9 -18.95 2.23 15.55
N TYR A 10 -17.68 2.65 15.53
CA TYR A 10 -16.66 2.10 16.40
C TYR A 10 -17.06 2.20 17.87
N LYS A 11 -17.57 3.36 18.29
CA LYS A 11 -18.05 3.57 19.65
C LYS A 11 -19.26 2.68 19.97
N ALA A 12 -20.20 2.59 19.03
CA ALA A 12 -21.43 1.81 19.24
C ALA A 12 -21.12 0.33 19.46
N VAL A 13 -20.13 -0.22 18.78
CA VAL A 13 -19.73 -1.63 18.93
C VAL A 13 -18.60 -1.83 19.93
N ARG A 14 -18.23 -0.78 20.67
CA ARG A 14 -17.17 -0.80 21.70
C ARG A 14 -15.81 -1.27 21.16
N GLY A 15 -15.48 -0.86 19.94
CA GLY A 15 -14.23 -1.23 19.31
C GLY A 15 -14.17 -2.68 18.83
N ASN A 16 -15.26 -3.41 18.88
CA ASN A 16 -15.32 -4.80 18.41
C ASN A 16 -15.53 -4.81 16.89
N VAL A 17 -14.44 -4.57 16.16
CA VAL A 17 -14.44 -4.49 14.70
C VAL A 17 -13.34 -5.39 14.15
N ASN A 18 -13.48 -5.77 12.88
CA ASN A 18 -12.49 -6.62 12.21
C ASN A 18 -11.55 -5.78 11.32
N ASP A 19 -10.64 -6.48 10.62
CA ASP A 19 -9.67 -5.86 9.72
C ASP A 19 -10.34 -5.07 8.60
N VAL A 20 -11.47 -5.56 8.07
CA VAL A 20 -12.18 -4.90 6.96
C VAL A 20 -12.68 -3.52 7.39
N PHE A 21 -13.13 -3.38 8.63
CA PHE A 21 -13.54 -2.06 9.15
C PHE A 21 -12.37 -1.06 9.06
N TYR A 22 -11.18 -1.45 9.52
CA TYR A 22 -10.01 -0.58 9.48
C TYR A 22 -9.60 -0.25 8.04
N TYR A 23 -9.71 -1.21 7.14
CA TYR A 23 -9.41 -1.01 5.73
C TYR A 23 -10.35 0.05 5.10
N TYR A 24 -11.64 -0.05 5.35
CA TYR A 24 -12.58 0.95 4.81
C TYR A 24 -12.40 2.31 5.46
N ARG A 25 -12.13 2.37 6.75
CA ARG A 25 -11.87 3.65 7.42
C ARG A 25 -10.58 4.29 6.88
N GLU A 26 -9.57 3.48 6.59
CA GLU A 26 -8.35 3.96 5.94
C GLU A 26 -8.64 4.64 4.62
N GLN A 27 -9.48 4.03 3.78
CA GLN A 27 -9.80 4.62 2.48
C GLN A 27 -10.49 5.97 2.64
N ALA A 28 -11.40 6.10 3.58
CA ALA A 28 -12.03 7.37 3.89
C ALA A 28 -11.00 8.39 4.41
N ALA A 29 -10.07 7.96 5.24
CA ALA A 29 -9.02 8.82 5.77
C ALA A 29 -8.11 9.34 4.65
N VAL A 30 -7.75 8.51 3.69
CA VAL A 30 -6.93 8.92 2.55
C VAL A 30 -7.67 10.00 1.73
N GLN A 31 -8.95 9.80 1.46
CA GLN A 31 -9.75 10.78 0.73
C GLN A 31 -9.82 12.12 1.48
N ALA A 32 -9.86 12.08 2.81
CA ALA A 32 -9.86 13.27 3.66
C ALA A 32 -8.45 13.81 3.91
N LYS A 33 -7.43 13.20 3.31
CA LYS A 33 -6.01 13.55 3.49
C LYS A 33 -5.53 13.44 4.93
N GLN A 34 -6.15 12.57 5.70
CA GLN A 34 -5.75 12.23 7.07
C GLN A 34 -4.79 11.03 7.03
N PHE A 35 -3.57 11.27 6.54
CA PHE A 35 -2.65 10.18 6.23
C PHE A 35 -2.14 9.44 7.46
N GLN A 36 -1.94 10.14 8.59
CA GLN A 36 -1.51 9.44 9.81
C GLN A 36 -2.58 8.47 10.28
N ARG A 37 -3.85 8.88 10.23
CA ARG A 37 -4.96 7.99 10.56
C ARG A 37 -5.01 6.79 9.63
N ALA A 38 -4.79 7.02 8.34
CA ALA A 38 -4.76 5.93 7.36
C ALA A 38 -3.64 4.94 7.68
N LEU A 39 -2.46 5.42 8.03
CA LEU A 39 -1.34 4.55 8.41
C LEU A 39 -1.68 3.72 9.64
N ASP A 40 -2.29 4.35 10.65
CA ASP A 40 -2.66 3.66 11.89
C ASP A 40 -3.72 2.58 11.61
N ASP A 41 -4.71 2.89 10.77
CA ASP A 41 -5.77 1.94 10.42
C ASP A 41 -5.21 0.74 9.64
N LEU A 42 -4.28 0.98 8.71
CA LEU A 42 -3.66 -0.11 7.96
C LEU A 42 -2.80 -1.00 8.85
N ALA A 43 -2.07 -0.40 9.79
CA ALA A 43 -1.30 -1.18 10.76
C ALA A 43 -2.22 -2.10 11.57
N LYS A 44 -3.38 -1.58 11.98
CA LYS A 44 -4.35 -2.38 12.72
C LYS A 44 -4.96 -3.48 11.86
N ALA A 45 -5.28 -3.18 10.60
CA ALA A 45 -5.80 -4.19 9.67
C ALA A 45 -4.79 -5.33 9.48
N ILE A 46 -3.52 -5.01 9.32
CA ILE A 46 -2.46 -6.01 9.17
C ILE A 46 -2.32 -6.84 10.44
N GLU A 47 -2.38 -6.20 11.61
CA GLU A 47 -2.33 -6.92 12.89
C GLU A 47 -3.43 -7.98 12.97
N LEU A 48 -4.64 -7.64 12.51
CA LEU A 48 -5.79 -8.54 12.56
C LEU A 48 -5.81 -9.58 11.45
N ASN A 49 -5.19 -9.27 10.31
CA ASN A 49 -5.13 -10.19 9.15
C ASN A 49 -3.77 -10.06 8.48
N PRO A 50 -2.73 -10.68 9.05
CA PRO A 50 -1.34 -10.44 8.65
C PRO A 50 -0.92 -11.03 7.30
N LYS A 51 -1.81 -11.75 6.62
CA LYS A 51 -1.49 -12.34 5.31
C LYS A 51 -2.27 -11.72 4.16
N GLU A 52 -3.03 -10.65 4.42
CA GLU A 52 -3.78 -9.97 3.38
C GLU A 52 -2.88 -8.99 2.63
N LEU A 53 -2.45 -9.36 1.43
CA LEU A 53 -1.49 -8.60 0.65
C LEU A 53 -1.97 -7.19 0.32
N THR A 54 -3.29 -7.00 0.14
CA THR A 54 -3.85 -5.69 -0.18
C THR A 54 -3.50 -4.64 0.87
N TYR A 55 -3.48 -5.03 2.15
CA TYR A 55 -3.16 -4.08 3.22
C TYR A 55 -1.72 -3.61 3.16
N PHE A 56 -0.79 -4.51 2.77
CA PHE A 56 0.61 -4.13 2.60
C PHE A 56 0.79 -3.16 1.44
N SER A 57 0.15 -3.42 0.30
CA SER A 57 0.26 -2.50 -0.84
C SER A 57 -0.40 -1.15 -0.55
N GLU A 58 -1.55 -1.13 0.13
CA GLU A 58 -2.18 0.13 0.54
C GLU A 58 -1.28 0.91 1.50
N LEU A 59 -0.69 0.23 2.49
CA LEU A 59 0.23 0.87 3.43
C LEU A 59 1.43 1.47 2.70
N ALA A 60 1.98 0.74 1.74
CA ALA A 60 3.09 1.24 0.93
C ALA A 60 2.68 2.48 0.13
N VAL A 61 1.49 2.46 -0.49
CA VAL A 61 1.00 3.61 -1.27
C VAL A 61 0.88 4.85 -0.39
N VAL A 62 0.33 4.72 0.81
CA VAL A 62 0.20 5.88 1.72
C VAL A 62 1.58 6.37 2.15
N ASN A 63 2.51 5.46 2.46
CA ASN A 63 3.88 5.85 2.81
C ASN A 63 4.55 6.61 1.66
N ILE A 64 4.38 6.16 0.42
CA ILE A 64 4.93 6.87 -0.75
C ILE A 64 4.32 8.27 -0.86
N ARG A 65 3.02 8.41 -0.65
CA ARG A 65 2.33 9.70 -0.74
C ARG A 65 2.85 10.70 0.28
N VAL A 66 3.24 10.24 1.46
CA VAL A 66 3.78 11.14 2.49
C VAL A 66 5.30 11.24 2.48
N GLY A 67 5.95 10.66 1.46
CA GLY A 67 7.39 10.79 1.28
C GLY A 67 8.23 9.79 2.06
N ARG A 68 7.61 8.77 2.65
CA ARG A 68 8.32 7.72 3.41
C ARG A 68 8.64 6.55 2.50
N ASN A 69 9.50 6.79 1.52
CA ASN A 69 9.77 5.81 0.45
C ASN A 69 10.52 4.59 0.94
N GLU A 70 11.50 4.74 1.84
CA GLU A 70 12.23 3.60 2.41
C GLU A 70 11.30 2.72 3.23
N GLU A 71 10.39 3.31 4.00
CA GLU A 71 9.41 2.55 4.77
C GLU A 71 8.47 1.78 3.85
N ALA A 72 8.05 2.39 2.75
CA ALA A 72 7.21 1.72 1.75
C ALA A 72 7.92 0.49 1.18
N ILE A 73 9.20 0.60 0.85
CA ILE A 73 9.97 -0.53 0.32
C ILE A 73 10.04 -1.66 1.36
N LYS A 74 10.26 -1.32 2.62
CA LYS A 74 10.31 -2.32 3.69
C LYS A 74 8.99 -3.08 3.81
N VAL A 75 7.87 -2.36 3.80
CA VAL A 75 6.53 -2.95 3.87
C VAL A 75 6.30 -3.91 2.68
N LEU A 76 6.72 -3.48 1.49
CA LEU A 76 6.54 -4.30 0.29
C LEU A 76 7.42 -5.55 0.30
N LYS A 77 8.61 -5.46 0.87
CA LYS A 77 9.47 -6.64 1.05
C LYS A 77 8.82 -7.63 2.01
N ASP A 78 8.15 -7.15 3.05
CA ASP A 78 7.39 -8.02 3.95
C ASP A 78 6.26 -8.73 3.19
N ALA A 79 5.56 -8.02 2.31
CA ALA A 79 4.54 -8.64 1.45
C ALA A 79 5.13 -9.73 0.55
N LEU A 80 6.33 -9.51 0.02
CA LEU A 80 7.00 -10.50 -0.83
C LEU A 80 7.46 -11.73 -0.06
N GLU A 81 7.64 -11.63 1.26
CA GLU A 81 7.88 -12.81 2.08
C GLU A 81 6.62 -13.67 2.19
N ILE A 82 5.44 -13.06 2.13
CA ILE A 82 4.17 -13.80 2.15
C ILE A 82 3.92 -14.44 0.78
N ASP A 83 4.15 -13.68 -0.31
CA ASP A 83 3.99 -14.16 -1.68
C ASP A 83 5.09 -13.55 -2.56
N SER A 84 6.10 -14.34 -2.86
CA SER A 84 7.26 -13.90 -3.65
C SER A 84 6.92 -13.54 -5.10
N LYS A 85 5.72 -13.88 -5.56
CA LYS A 85 5.25 -13.58 -6.92
C LYS A 85 4.23 -12.45 -6.96
N TYR A 86 4.14 -11.68 -5.88
CA TYR A 86 3.21 -10.54 -5.81
C TYR A 86 3.75 -9.39 -6.67
N ALA A 87 3.32 -9.38 -7.93
CA ALA A 87 3.84 -8.46 -8.96
C ALA A 87 3.66 -6.99 -8.58
N GLU A 88 2.51 -6.63 -7.99
CA GLU A 88 2.23 -5.25 -7.58
C GLU A 88 3.29 -4.72 -6.60
N ALA A 89 3.82 -5.57 -5.73
CA ALA A 89 4.86 -5.15 -4.79
C ALA A 89 6.11 -4.67 -5.52
N TYR A 90 6.53 -5.39 -6.55
CA TYR A 90 7.68 -4.95 -7.35
C TYR A 90 7.43 -3.64 -8.07
N ARG A 91 6.23 -3.45 -8.62
CA ARG A 91 5.89 -2.17 -9.26
C ARG A 91 5.95 -1.02 -8.25
N LEU A 92 5.36 -1.19 -7.07
CA LEU A 92 5.37 -0.15 -6.05
C LEU A 92 6.76 0.11 -5.48
N ILE A 93 7.60 -0.93 -5.32
CA ILE A 93 9.00 -0.75 -4.95
C ILE A 93 9.70 0.14 -5.98
N GLY A 94 9.46 -0.12 -7.26
CA GLY A 94 10.02 0.70 -8.33
C GLY A 94 9.57 2.15 -8.24
N VAL A 95 8.30 2.40 -7.94
CA VAL A 95 7.79 3.76 -7.77
C VAL A 95 8.50 4.48 -6.62
N ALA A 96 8.66 3.81 -5.49
CA ALA A 96 9.38 4.37 -4.34
C ALA A 96 10.85 4.65 -4.69
N GLN A 97 11.48 3.74 -5.43
CA GLN A 97 12.87 3.91 -5.85
C GLN A 97 13.03 5.10 -6.81
N LEU A 98 12.06 5.35 -7.70
CA LEU A 98 12.09 6.55 -8.54
C LEU A 98 12.10 7.82 -7.69
N GLN A 99 11.28 7.86 -6.65
CA GLN A 99 11.23 9.03 -5.80
C GLN A 99 12.53 9.23 -5.01
N LEU A 100 13.25 8.14 -4.75
CA LEU A 100 14.56 8.16 -4.11
C LEU A 100 15.70 8.43 -5.10
N LYS A 101 15.39 8.68 -6.37
CA LYS A 101 16.36 8.90 -7.45
C LYS A 101 17.21 7.66 -7.76
N GLN A 102 16.70 6.48 -7.43
CA GLN A 102 17.36 5.20 -7.72
C GLN A 102 16.79 4.65 -9.03
N ASN A 103 17.04 5.36 -10.13
CA ASN A 103 16.37 5.07 -11.41
C ASN A 103 16.73 3.69 -11.97
N LYS A 104 17.97 3.26 -11.83
CA LYS A 104 18.41 1.95 -12.32
C LYS A 104 17.72 0.83 -11.55
N GLU A 105 17.69 0.93 -10.24
CA GLU A 105 17.01 -0.04 -9.38
C GLU A 105 15.51 -0.05 -9.65
N ALA A 106 14.91 1.12 -9.87
CA ALA A 106 13.49 1.22 -10.20
C ALA A 106 13.16 0.46 -11.47
N CYS A 107 13.98 0.60 -12.52
CA CYS A 107 13.75 -0.10 -13.77
C CYS A 107 13.91 -1.61 -13.63
N ALA A 108 14.82 -2.07 -12.78
CA ALA A 108 14.95 -3.50 -12.47
C ALA A 108 13.68 -4.01 -11.75
N SER A 109 13.14 -3.23 -10.81
CA SER A 109 11.90 -3.57 -10.11
C SER A 109 10.71 -3.63 -11.07
N PHE A 110 10.60 -2.67 -11.99
CA PHE A 110 9.54 -2.68 -13.00
C PHE A 110 9.67 -3.88 -13.94
N ALA A 111 10.88 -4.25 -14.34
CA ALA A 111 11.10 -5.43 -15.18
C ALA A 111 10.63 -6.69 -14.45
N LYS A 112 10.89 -6.80 -13.17
CA LYS A 112 10.43 -7.94 -12.36
C LYS A 112 8.90 -7.96 -12.26
N ALA A 113 8.27 -6.80 -12.06
CA ALA A 113 6.81 -6.71 -12.04
C ALA A 113 6.22 -7.17 -13.37
N LYS A 114 6.82 -6.77 -14.49
CA LYS A 114 6.37 -7.19 -15.81
C LYS A 114 6.52 -8.70 -16.00
N GLU A 115 7.65 -9.25 -15.61
CA GLU A 115 7.89 -10.69 -15.66
C GLU A 115 6.82 -11.46 -14.90
N LEU A 116 6.36 -10.94 -13.77
CA LEU A 116 5.33 -11.56 -12.94
C LEU A 116 3.90 -11.21 -13.36
N GLY A 117 3.73 -10.45 -14.44
CA GLY A 117 2.43 -10.21 -15.04
C GLY A 117 1.66 -9.01 -14.54
N ASP A 118 2.34 -8.01 -13.95
CA ASP A 118 1.66 -6.78 -13.52
C ASP A 118 1.05 -6.06 -14.73
N PRO A 119 -0.27 -5.80 -14.75
CA PRO A 119 -0.91 -5.17 -15.90
C PRO A 119 -0.67 -3.67 -15.99
N ASN A 120 -0.10 -3.04 -14.97
CA ASN A 120 0.00 -1.60 -14.85
C ASN A 120 1.44 -1.08 -14.99
N VAL A 121 2.42 -1.95 -15.26
CA VAL A 121 3.82 -1.56 -15.22
C VAL A 121 4.34 -1.02 -16.55
N ASP A 122 3.71 -1.35 -17.67
CA ASP A 122 4.24 -1.02 -19.00
C ASP A 122 4.41 0.50 -19.20
N ALA A 123 3.43 1.30 -18.76
CA ALA A 123 3.52 2.76 -18.88
C ALA A 123 4.72 3.31 -18.10
N LEU A 124 5.01 2.73 -16.94
CA LEU A 124 6.14 3.16 -16.11
C LEU A 124 7.47 2.83 -16.79
N ILE A 125 7.59 1.65 -17.38
CA ILE A 125 8.79 1.25 -18.15
C ILE A 125 8.98 2.19 -19.32
N GLU A 126 7.92 2.46 -20.07
CA GLU A 126 7.96 3.33 -21.23
C GLU A 126 8.45 4.73 -20.85
N LYS A 127 7.96 5.26 -19.76
CA LYS A 127 8.28 6.63 -19.34
C LYS A 127 9.66 6.75 -18.71
N HIS A 128 10.13 5.75 -17.97
CA HIS A 128 11.30 5.90 -17.08
C HIS A 128 12.50 5.02 -17.45
N CYS A 129 12.32 4.02 -18.30
CA CYS A 129 13.34 2.98 -18.51
C CYS A 129 13.87 2.88 -19.94
N LYS A 130 13.78 3.98 -20.67
CA LYS A 130 14.33 4.04 -22.04
C LYS A 130 15.50 4.98 -22.15
#